data_041a71c7c1e0b68368b37c7c88708e2d
#
_entry.id   041a71c7c1e0b68368b37c7c88708e2d
#
_cell.length_a   1.000
_cell.length_b   1.000
_cell.length_c   1.000
_cell.angle_alpha   90.00
_cell.angle_beta   90.00
_cell.angle_gamma   90.00
#
_symmetry.space_group_name_H-M   'P 1'
#
loop_
_entity.id
_entity.type
_entity.pdbx_description
1 polymer ?
#
loop_
_entity_poly.entity_id
_entity_poly.type
_entity_poly.pdbx_seq_one_letter_code
_entity_poly.pdbx_strand_id
1 'polypeptide(L)'
;MKQALFQKLAGRSWLAVAATAGVSLLAGAAAVQGEPRTSVHPYLEIQQVATADFDRGEVLTYTGVGGGVDASIATRRVQAMVSVNYQHRVGWNDHLSDHDVVSGLAAAHIDAVPGVLSIDAGAMAARTHADIGFPVPTARTIDSPAIAEIYSAYAGPTLNTHAGPVAIGASYRLGYVKVDDHSLAGAPVPSGAPRADRYSSSTLHNATVSFGMAPGRLPVGWTVGAGYVREDMNRLKSRFEGEYVRGDVVVPVSPTLAVTGGVGYESMQGSQQDFRRDPLTGLPLLSPGGNLIADPSRPRLTTYDQDGVIWDVGLIWRPTRRTELKARGGWRYGGESFTASLSHKINSRSALNAVVYDSVSSFGRLLIADLNGLPTNFQTPNNNGLSGAGCVFGNDPGTGACFGDALQSISNFNFRNRGAGIRYSTARGPWSMGLGAGYANRRYLAPDNDAFALRGVTDQSFSLQGNLGRHFTTTSGTDLDAYAAWFDSGAAGSNSSFAAGLTGRYYRNIFRDRLQAQIGAGLYTTQAGDFDASYGSILFGLRYTF
;
A
#
# COMPACT_ATOMS: atom_id res chain seq x y z
N MET A 1 10.58 -12.76 -37.22
CA MET A 1 10.70 -11.65 -36.25
C MET A 1 9.46 -10.76 -36.10
N LYS A 2 8.51 -10.67 -37.04
CA LYS A 2 7.29 -9.82 -36.89
C LYS A 2 6.11 -10.50 -36.17
N GLN A 3 6.04 -11.82 -36.08
CA GLN A 3 4.93 -12.52 -35.36
C GLN A 3 5.13 -12.66 -33.84
N ALA A 4 6.35 -12.59 -33.34
CA ALA A 4 6.62 -12.64 -31.90
C ALA A 4 6.30 -11.34 -31.17
N LEU A 5 6.21 -10.21 -31.89
CA LEU A 5 5.86 -8.91 -31.32
C LEU A 5 4.36 -8.78 -31.03
N PHE A 6 3.51 -9.45 -31.82
CA PHE A 6 2.05 -9.37 -31.68
C PHE A 6 1.51 -10.23 -30.52
N GLN A 7 2.17 -11.33 -30.17
CA GLN A 7 1.73 -12.16 -29.03
C GLN A 7 2.11 -11.58 -27.66
N LYS A 8 3.18 -10.77 -27.58
CA LYS A 8 3.53 -10.05 -26.35
C LYS A 8 2.59 -8.86 -26.04
N LEU A 9 1.95 -8.30 -27.04
CA LEU A 9 1.01 -7.18 -26.88
C LEU A 9 -0.39 -7.63 -26.43
N ALA A 10 -0.81 -8.86 -26.71
CA ALA A 10 -2.14 -9.35 -26.36
C ALA A 10 -2.32 -9.67 -24.86
N GLY A 11 -1.23 -9.94 -24.11
CA GLY A 11 -1.28 -10.14 -22.65
C GLY A 11 -1.31 -8.86 -21.82
N ARG A 12 -1.04 -7.70 -22.44
CA ARG A 12 -0.92 -6.40 -21.77
C ARG A 12 -2.14 -5.47 -21.94
N SER A 13 -3.18 -5.93 -22.62
CA SER A 13 -4.35 -5.11 -22.98
C SER A 13 -5.24 -4.67 -21.80
N TRP A 14 -5.11 -5.29 -20.64
CA TRP A 14 -5.92 -4.94 -19.46
C TRP A 14 -5.49 -3.63 -18.79
N LEU A 15 -4.22 -3.28 -18.82
CA LEU A 15 -3.73 -2.01 -18.25
C LEU A 15 -4.09 -0.81 -19.13
N ALA A 16 -4.11 -0.99 -20.45
CA ALA A 16 -4.56 0.04 -21.39
C ALA A 16 -6.07 0.31 -21.25
N VAL A 17 -6.87 -0.73 -20.94
CA VAL A 17 -8.31 -0.60 -20.68
C VAL A 17 -8.58 0.12 -19.36
N ALA A 18 -7.77 -0.12 -18.32
CA ALA A 18 -7.93 0.58 -17.04
C ALA A 18 -7.56 2.08 -17.16
N ALA A 19 -6.52 2.41 -17.92
CA ALA A 19 -6.14 3.81 -18.19
C ALA A 19 -7.16 4.53 -19.08
N THR A 20 -7.70 3.85 -20.08
CA THR A 20 -8.75 4.43 -20.96
C THR A 20 -10.11 4.51 -20.28
N ALA A 21 -10.46 3.56 -19.39
CA ALA A 21 -11.68 3.63 -18.60
C ALA A 21 -11.64 4.78 -17.57
N GLY A 22 -10.47 5.03 -16.95
CA GLY A 22 -10.28 6.17 -16.05
C GLY A 22 -10.44 7.51 -16.74
N VAL A 23 -9.87 7.67 -17.94
CA VAL A 23 -9.99 8.89 -18.75
C VAL A 23 -11.42 9.07 -19.28
N SER A 24 -12.12 7.98 -19.63
CA SER A 24 -13.51 8.05 -20.11
C SER A 24 -14.50 8.44 -19.01
N LEU A 25 -14.26 8.03 -17.74
CA LEU A 25 -15.05 8.45 -16.58
C LEU A 25 -14.86 9.95 -16.28
N LEU A 26 -13.65 10.49 -16.51
CA LEU A 26 -13.36 11.92 -16.33
C LEU A 26 -14.05 12.79 -17.43
N ALA A 27 -14.16 12.27 -18.66
CA ALA A 27 -14.80 13.00 -19.76
C ALA A 27 -16.34 13.07 -19.64
N GLY A 28 -16.98 12.10 -18.97
CA GLY A 28 -18.44 12.06 -18.77
C GLY A 28 -18.98 12.96 -17.66
N ALA A 29 -18.13 13.47 -16.77
CA ALA A 29 -18.52 14.29 -15.61
C ALA A 29 -18.65 15.80 -15.91
N ALA A 30 -18.44 16.25 -17.15
CA ALA A 30 -18.35 17.65 -17.55
C ALA A 30 -19.68 18.43 -17.63
N ALA A 31 -20.75 17.96 -16.99
CA ALA A 31 -22.06 18.62 -17.08
C ALA A 31 -22.70 18.90 -15.73
N VAL A 32 -22.08 19.71 -14.86
CA VAL A 32 -22.78 20.40 -13.76
C VAL A 32 -22.11 21.72 -13.42
N GLN A 33 -22.88 22.80 -13.51
CA GLN A 33 -22.52 24.20 -13.30
C GLN A 33 -21.96 24.48 -11.89
N GLY A 34 -20.73 24.79 -11.83
CA GLY A 34 -19.88 25.32 -10.80
C GLY A 34 -18.48 25.04 -11.30
N GLU A 35 -17.62 26.05 -11.56
CA GLU A 35 -16.35 25.83 -12.27
C GLU A 35 -15.66 24.55 -11.77
N PRO A 36 -15.76 23.43 -12.50
CA PRO A 36 -15.08 22.21 -12.13
C PRO A 36 -13.60 22.45 -12.35
N ARG A 37 -12.82 22.39 -11.29
CA ARG A 37 -11.37 22.37 -11.41
C ARG A 37 -10.99 20.99 -11.93
N THR A 38 -10.99 20.84 -13.25
CA THR A 38 -10.49 19.65 -13.92
C THR A 38 -9.17 20.00 -14.57
N SER A 39 -8.15 19.24 -14.29
CA SER A 39 -6.86 19.35 -14.94
C SER A 39 -6.45 17.98 -15.47
N VAL A 40 -5.95 17.96 -16.71
CA VAL A 40 -5.39 16.75 -17.33
C VAL A 40 -4.11 17.19 -18.02
N HIS A 41 -3.00 16.66 -17.57
CA HIS A 41 -1.66 17.00 -18.01
C HIS A 41 -0.95 15.74 -18.52
N PRO A 42 -1.18 15.33 -19.78
CA PRO A 42 -0.35 14.29 -20.41
C PRO A 42 1.04 14.85 -20.65
N TYR A 43 2.03 13.97 -20.53
CA TYR A 43 3.43 14.35 -20.70
C TYR A 43 4.25 13.26 -21.35
N LEU A 44 5.35 13.67 -21.96
CA LEU A 44 6.45 12.81 -22.37
C LEU A 44 7.68 13.17 -21.55
N GLU A 45 8.50 12.19 -21.25
CA GLU A 45 9.73 12.40 -20.50
C GLU A 45 10.89 11.58 -21.09
N ILE A 46 12.06 12.16 -20.98
CA ILE A 46 13.33 11.47 -21.22
C ILE A 46 14.25 11.74 -20.04
N GLN A 47 14.91 10.72 -19.57
CA GLN A 47 15.85 10.86 -18.46
C GLN A 47 17.09 10.00 -18.70
N GLN A 48 18.23 10.52 -18.25
CA GLN A 48 19.48 9.81 -18.17
C GLN A 48 19.83 9.60 -16.70
N VAL A 49 20.10 8.37 -16.31
CA VAL A 49 20.47 7.99 -14.96
C VAL A 49 21.84 7.31 -14.99
N ALA A 50 22.71 7.72 -14.09
CA ALA A 50 23.96 7.04 -13.79
C ALA A 50 23.96 6.64 -12.31
N THR A 51 24.31 5.40 -12.01
CA THR A 51 24.38 4.85 -10.66
C THR A 51 25.74 4.20 -10.45
N ALA A 52 26.45 4.64 -9.42
CA ALA A 52 27.72 4.08 -8.99
C ALA A 52 27.47 3.14 -7.79
N ASP A 53 27.97 1.94 -7.89
CA ASP A 53 28.12 0.99 -6.78
C ASP A 53 29.47 1.26 -6.12
N PHE A 54 29.45 1.77 -4.89
CA PHE A 54 30.70 2.17 -4.21
C PHE A 54 31.52 0.98 -3.71
N ASP A 55 30.86 -0.17 -3.48
CA ASP A 55 31.51 -1.37 -2.95
C ASP A 55 32.24 -2.16 -4.05
N ARG A 56 31.72 -2.09 -5.28
CA ARG A 56 32.28 -2.82 -6.43
C ARG A 56 32.98 -1.92 -7.44
N GLY A 57 32.84 -0.60 -7.31
CA GLY A 57 33.43 0.37 -8.23
C GLY A 57 32.81 0.37 -9.63
N GLU A 58 31.61 -0.19 -9.79
CA GLU A 58 30.90 -0.28 -11.07
C GLU A 58 29.99 0.93 -11.26
N VAL A 59 29.92 1.46 -12.47
CA VAL A 59 28.96 2.50 -12.86
C VAL A 59 28.02 1.94 -13.92
N LEU A 60 26.73 1.97 -13.62
CA LEU A 60 25.67 1.53 -14.51
C LEU A 60 24.89 2.75 -15.00
N THR A 61 24.61 2.81 -16.30
CA THR A 61 23.86 3.91 -16.90
C THR A 61 22.72 3.42 -17.74
N TYR A 62 21.61 4.12 -17.71
CA TYR A 62 20.48 3.87 -18.60
C TYR A 62 19.80 5.16 -19.03
N THR A 63 19.15 5.10 -20.20
CA THR A 63 18.22 6.12 -20.67
C THR A 63 16.81 5.61 -20.50
N GLY A 64 15.98 6.39 -19.80
CA GLY A 64 14.55 6.15 -19.70
C GLY A 64 13.79 7.06 -20.67
N VAL A 65 12.94 6.48 -21.51
CA VAL A 65 12.02 7.22 -22.37
C VAL A 65 10.62 6.80 -22.01
N GLY A 66 9.76 7.75 -21.75
CA GLY A 66 8.43 7.41 -21.27
C GLY A 66 7.42 8.53 -21.41
N GLY A 67 6.28 8.31 -20.83
CA GLY A 67 5.22 9.27 -20.75
C GLY A 67 4.19 8.89 -19.71
N GLY A 68 3.34 9.84 -19.40
CA GLY A 68 2.33 9.62 -18.38
C GLY A 68 1.21 10.65 -18.44
N VAL A 69 0.35 10.56 -17.44
CA VAL A 69 -0.77 11.49 -17.27
C VAL A 69 -0.89 11.80 -15.79
N ASP A 70 -0.89 13.09 -15.46
CA ASP A 70 -1.35 13.62 -14.19
C ASP A 70 -2.72 14.26 -14.40
N ALA A 71 -3.75 13.71 -13.75
CA ALA A 71 -5.10 14.23 -13.90
C ALA A 71 -5.76 14.41 -12.54
N SER A 72 -6.48 15.49 -12.38
CA SER A 72 -7.31 15.71 -11.20
C SER A 72 -8.66 16.29 -11.58
N ILE A 73 -9.68 15.91 -10.82
CA ILE A 73 -11.00 16.50 -10.89
C ILE A 73 -11.47 16.80 -9.47
N ALA A 74 -11.95 18.01 -9.25
CA ALA A 74 -12.53 18.44 -7.98
C ALA A 74 -13.83 19.19 -8.25
N THR A 75 -14.94 18.49 -8.10
CA THR A 75 -16.29 19.02 -8.15
C THR A 75 -17.00 18.78 -6.83
N ARG A 76 -18.24 19.21 -6.69
CA ARG A 76 -19.05 18.92 -5.50
C ARG A 76 -19.40 17.44 -5.36
N ARG A 77 -19.38 16.65 -6.44
CA ARG A 77 -19.79 15.24 -6.45
C ARG A 77 -18.67 14.29 -6.80
N VAL A 78 -17.64 14.76 -7.48
CA VAL A 78 -16.53 13.89 -7.94
C VAL A 78 -15.23 14.54 -7.53
N GLN A 79 -14.45 13.79 -6.78
CA GLN A 79 -13.07 14.11 -6.42
C GLN A 79 -12.22 12.92 -6.85
N ALA A 80 -11.27 13.15 -7.73
CA ALA A 80 -10.38 12.11 -8.18
C ALA A 80 -9.01 12.68 -8.55
N MET A 81 -7.99 11.88 -8.34
CA MET A 81 -6.64 12.15 -8.77
C MET A 81 -6.01 10.87 -9.31
N VAL A 82 -5.33 11.01 -10.43
CA VAL A 82 -4.62 9.93 -11.12
C VAL A 82 -3.25 10.46 -11.51
N SER A 83 -2.21 9.71 -11.18
CA SER A 83 -0.84 9.93 -11.63
C SER A 83 -0.28 8.60 -12.10
N VAL A 84 -0.07 8.46 -13.41
CA VAL A 84 0.44 7.22 -14.03
C VAL A 84 1.59 7.56 -14.93
N ASN A 85 2.66 6.80 -14.81
CA ASN A 85 3.87 6.89 -15.60
C ASN A 85 4.21 5.53 -16.21
N TYR A 86 4.57 5.52 -17.49
CA TYR A 86 5.20 4.41 -18.18
C TYR A 86 6.58 4.84 -18.66
N GLN A 87 7.57 4.01 -18.45
CA GLN A 87 8.94 4.26 -18.86
C GLN A 87 9.57 3.00 -19.45
N HIS A 88 10.12 3.12 -20.65
CA HIS A 88 11.02 2.14 -21.25
C HIS A 88 12.45 2.53 -20.90
N ARG A 89 13.19 1.63 -20.29
CA ARG A 89 14.60 1.83 -19.89
C ARG A 89 15.51 1.04 -20.80
N VAL A 90 16.46 1.75 -21.40
CA VAL A 90 17.49 1.18 -22.28
C VAL A 90 18.81 1.22 -21.52
N GLY A 91 19.38 0.05 -21.24
CA GLY A 91 20.69 -0.08 -20.59
C GLY A 91 21.82 0.21 -21.58
N TRP A 92 22.89 0.86 -21.11
CA TRP A 92 24.06 1.15 -21.93
C TRP A 92 25.21 0.15 -21.72
N ASN A 93 25.07 -0.75 -20.77
CA ASN A 93 26.06 -1.76 -20.42
C ASN A 93 25.47 -3.15 -20.61
N ASP A 94 26.30 -4.14 -20.98
CA ASP A 94 25.91 -5.55 -21.20
C ASP A 94 25.28 -6.21 -19.95
N HIS A 95 25.39 -5.57 -18.79
CA HIS A 95 24.81 -6.02 -17.52
C HIS A 95 23.40 -5.47 -17.24
N LEU A 96 22.85 -4.69 -18.16
CA LEU A 96 21.51 -4.09 -18.03
C LEU A 96 20.65 -4.49 -19.22
N SER A 97 19.64 -5.30 -19.00
CA SER A 97 18.63 -5.58 -20.01
C SER A 97 17.60 -4.45 -20.12
N ASP A 98 17.09 -4.27 -21.34
CA ASP A 98 15.98 -3.32 -21.56
C ASP A 98 14.73 -3.82 -20.88
N HIS A 99 14.02 -2.92 -20.19
CA HIS A 99 12.77 -3.29 -19.50
C HIS A 99 11.79 -2.12 -19.40
N ASP A 100 10.55 -2.50 -19.20
CA ASP A 100 9.44 -1.57 -19.05
C ASP A 100 9.10 -1.40 -17.56
N VAL A 101 8.81 -0.17 -17.16
CA VAL A 101 8.35 0.17 -15.80
C VAL A 101 7.03 0.90 -15.87
N VAL A 102 6.04 0.39 -15.17
CA VAL A 102 4.76 1.09 -14.94
C VAL A 102 4.67 1.46 -13.47
N SER A 103 4.39 2.71 -13.19
CA SER A 103 4.16 3.19 -11.82
C SER A 103 3.01 4.17 -11.78
N GLY A 104 2.31 4.24 -10.66
CA GLY A 104 1.25 5.22 -10.51
C GLY A 104 0.33 4.96 -9.35
N LEU A 105 -0.47 5.99 -9.06
CA LEU A 105 -1.50 5.99 -8.04
C LEU A 105 -2.75 6.64 -8.59
N ALA A 106 -3.91 6.13 -8.15
CA ALA A 106 -5.20 6.72 -8.44
C ALA A 106 -6.09 6.61 -7.20
N ALA A 107 -6.85 7.67 -6.93
CA ALA A 107 -7.90 7.68 -5.92
C ALA A 107 -9.09 8.47 -6.44
N ALA A 108 -10.31 7.97 -6.20
CA ALA A 108 -11.54 8.60 -6.62
C ALA A 108 -12.63 8.44 -5.56
N HIS A 109 -13.40 9.50 -5.36
CA HIS A 109 -14.59 9.56 -4.54
C HIS A 109 -15.71 10.21 -5.33
N ILE A 110 -16.86 9.53 -5.43
CA ILE A 110 -18.01 9.96 -6.21
C ILE A 110 -19.24 9.95 -5.31
N ASP A 111 -19.82 11.11 -5.04
CA ASP A 111 -21.14 11.25 -4.41
C ASP A 111 -22.25 10.93 -5.41
N ALA A 112 -22.63 9.66 -5.52
CA ALA A 112 -23.70 9.21 -6.42
C ALA A 112 -25.06 9.79 -5.99
N VAL A 113 -25.35 9.73 -4.69
CA VAL A 113 -26.48 10.44 -4.05
C VAL A 113 -25.90 11.27 -2.91
N PRO A 114 -25.86 12.60 -3.01
CA PRO A 114 -25.22 13.47 -2.06
C PRO A 114 -25.65 13.19 -0.61
N GLY A 115 -24.68 12.95 0.26
CA GLY A 115 -24.90 12.67 1.67
C GLY A 115 -25.50 11.30 1.99
N VAL A 116 -25.80 10.46 0.98
CA VAL A 116 -26.42 9.14 1.17
C VAL A 116 -25.56 8.03 0.61
N LEU A 117 -25.16 8.11 -0.67
CA LEU A 117 -24.44 7.05 -1.35
C LEU A 117 -23.21 7.62 -2.05
N SER A 118 -22.05 7.13 -1.69
CA SER A 118 -20.79 7.40 -2.40
C SER A 118 -20.18 6.11 -2.95
N ILE A 119 -19.31 6.27 -3.95
CA ILE A 119 -18.48 5.22 -4.51
C ILE A 119 -17.02 5.66 -4.36
N ASP A 120 -16.22 4.80 -3.74
CA ASP A 120 -14.79 5.01 -3.58
C ASP A 120 -14.03 4.00 -4.44
N ALA A 121 -12.95 4.44 -5.07
CA ALA A 121 -12.07 3.58 -5.85
C ALA A 121 -10.61 4.06 -5.72
N GLY A 122 -9.69 3.12 -5.82
CA GLY A 122 -8.26 3.40 -5.84
C GLY A 122 -7.51 2.35 -6.62
N ALA A 123 -6.35 2.74 -7.15
CA ALA A 123 -5.44 1.84 -7.85
C ALA A 123 -3.99 2.24 -7.61
N MET A 124 -3.11 1.25 -7.64
CA MET A 124 -1.68 1.43 -7.48
C MET A 124 -0.92 0.50 -8.42
N ALA A 125 0.13 1.03 -9.04
CA ALA A 125 1.19 0.26 -9.66
C ALA A 125 2.51 0.70 -9.03
N ALA A 126 3.24 -0.22 -8.41
CA ALA A 126 4.48 0.06 -7.73
C ALA A 126 5.50 -1.05 -7.98
N ARG A 127 6.76 -0.71 -7.83
CA ARG A 127 7.89 -1.63 -7.94
C ARG A 127 8.66 -1.61 -6.64
N THR A 128 8.91 -2.77 -6.06
CA THR A 128 9.57 -2.90 -4.76
C THR A 128 10.55 -4.07 -4.77
N HIS A 129 11.47 -4.07 -3.84
CA HIS A 129 12.37 -5.19 -3.62
C HIS A 129 11.68 -6.25 -2.74
N ALA A 130 11.49 -7.45 -3.26
CA ALA A 130 10.68 -8.48 -2.63
C ALA A 130 11.28 -9.06 -1.33
N ASP A 131 12.61 -9.03 -1.19
CA ASP A 131 13.30 -9.67 -0.06
C ASP A 131 13.50 -8.74 1.14
N ILE A 132 13.46 -7.43 0.92
CA ILE A 132 13.66 -6.41 1.97
C ILE A 132 12.50 -5.42 2.09
N GLY A 133 11.45 -5.59 1.27
CA GLY A 133 10.23 -4.79 1.35
C GLY A 133 10.41 -3.29 1.05
N PHE A 134 11.59 -2.88 0.56
CA PHE A 134 11.87 -1.48 0.26
C PHE A 134 12.20 -1.27 -1.21
N PRO A 135 11.79 -0.14 -1.75
CA PRO A 135 12.23 0.27 -3.06
C PRO A 135 13.71 0.63 -2.99
N VAL A 136 14.52 -0.10 -3.68
CA VAL A 136 15.93 0.25 -3.92
C VAL A 136 16.00 0.82 -5.34
N PRO A 137 16.18 2.11 -5.50
CA PRO A 137 16.25 2.75 -6.81
C PRO A 137 17.67 2.69 -7.36
N THR A 138 18.13 1.54 -7.79
CA THR A 138 19.47 1.42 -8.38
C THR A 138 19.39 0.78 -9.75
N ALA A 139 20.37 1.08 -10.59
CA ALA A 139 20.53 0.45 -11.88
C ALA A 139 20.67 -1.08 -11.76
N ARG A 140 21.27 -1.59 -10.67
CA ARG A 140 21.36 -3.03 -10.36
C ARG A 140 20.03 -3.68 -10.04
N THR A 141 19.05 -2.92 -9.54
CA THR A 141 17.69 -3.42 -9.32
C THR A 141 16.91 -3.54 -10.62
N ILE A 142 17.49 -3.14 -11.74
CA ILE A 142 16.88 -3.27 -13.06
C ILE A 142 16.69 -4.74 -13.42
N ASP A 143 17.68 -5.57 -13.13
CA ASP A 143 17.69 -7.02 -13.41
C ASP A 143 17.85 -7.89 -12.15
N SER A 144 17.68 -7.31 -10.97
CA SER A 144 17.77 -8.09 -9.72
C SER A 144 16.62 -9.10 -9.61
N PRO A 145 16.93 -10.37 -9.33
CA PRO A 145 15.91 -11.39 -9.08
C PRO A 145 14.99 -11.10 -7.88
N ALA A 146 15.21 -10.03 -7.18
CA ALA A 146 14.46 -9.66 -5.99
C ALA A 146 13.42 -8.54 -6.23
N ILE A 147 13.19 -8.11 -7.47
CA ILE A 147 12.21 -7.06 -7.76
C ILE A 147 10.84 -7.66 -8.04
N ALA A 148 9.84 -7.13 -7.35
CA ALA A 148 8.44 -7.42 -7.56
C ALA A 148 7.69 -6.19 -8.10
N GLU A 149 6.87 -6.40 -9.10
CA GLU A 149 5.89 -5.43 -9.58
C GLU A 149 4.54 -5.70 -8.95
N ILE A 150 3.96 -4.70 -8.31
CA ILE A 150 2.73 -4.81 -7.55
C ILE A 150 1.67 -3.97 -8.23
N TYR A 151 0.55 -4.62 -8.53
CA TYR A 151 -0.65 -3.99 -9.06
C TYR A 151 -1.80 -4.23 -8.09
N SER A 152 -2.45 -3.16 -7.68
CA SER A 152 -3.57 -3.23 -6.74
C SER A 152 -4.68 -2.28 -7.17
N ALA A 153 -5.92 -2.72 -7.01
CA ALA A 153 -7.07 -1.86 -7.24
C ALA A 153 -8.23 -2.26 -6.33
N TYR A 154 -9.03 -1.29 -5.95
CA TYR A 154 -10.30 -1.54 -5.28
C TYR A 154 -11.38 -0.58 -5.77
N ALA A 155 -12.63 -1.00 -5.60
CA ALA A 155 -13.79 -0.13 -5.77
C ALA A 155 -14.94 -0.62 -4.88
N GLY A 156 -15.84 0.32 -4.49
CA GLY A 156 -17.05 -0.08 -3.81
C GLY A 156 -17.89 1.07 -3.26
N PRO A 157 -19.19 0.80 -3.00
CA PRO A 157 -20.12 1.77 -2.45
C PRO A 157 -19.98 1.94 -0.94
N THR A 158 -20.33 3.13 -0.48
CA THR A 158 -20.57 3.48 0.94
C THR A 158 -21.92 4.16 1.05
N LEU A 159 -22.80 3.59 1.86
CA LEU A 159 -24.11 4.13 2.19
C LEU A 159 -24.05 4.76 3.58
N ASN A 160 -24.49 6.00 3.71
CA ASN A 160 -24.70 6.71 4.98
C ASN A 160 -26.08 7.35 4.95
N THR A 161 -27.01 6.87 5.76
CA THR A 161 -28.37 7.40 5.80
C THR A 161 -28.92 7.37 7.24
N HIS A 162 -30.16 7.82 7.41
CA HIS A 162 -30.81 7.89 8.71
C HIS A 162 -32.25 7.41 8.62
N ALA A 163 -32.68 6.63 9.60
CA ALA A 163 -34.08 6.30 9.85
C ALA A 163 -34.50 6.96 11.18
N GLY A 164 -35.08 8.14 11.12
CA GLY A 164 -35.33 8.95 12.30
C GLY A 164 -34.01 9.29 13.03
N PRO A 165 -33.86 8.93 14.33
CA PRO A 165 -32.63 9.22 15.10
C PRO A 165 -31.52 8.17 14.85
N VAL A 166 -31.81 7.09 14.14
CA VAL A 166 -30.87 5.99 13.92
C VAL A 166 -30.09 6.24 12.64
N ALA A 167 -28.78 6.38 12.77
CA ALA A 167 -27.86 6.41 11.65
C ALA A 167 -27.65 4.99 11.12
N ILE A 168 -27.62 4.85 9.81
CA ILE A 168 -27.41 3.58 9.09
C ILE A 168 -26.19 3.77 8.21
N GLY A 169 -25.16 2.96 8.44
CA GLY A 169 -23.96 2.92 7.62
C GLY A 169 -23.81 1.53 7.00
N ALA A 170 -23.45 1.47 5.72
CA ALA A 170 -23.04 0.23 5.09
C ALA A 170 -21.92 0.51 4.08
N SER A 171 -20.98 -0.41 3.96
CA SER A 171 -19.93 -0.32 2.95
C SER A 171 -19.62 -1.68 2.37
N TYR A 172 -19.25 -1.69 1.09
CA TYR A 172 -18.68 -2.85 0.42
C TYR A 172 -17.45 -2.42 -0.36
N ARG A 173 -16.42 -3.24 -0.34
CA ARG A 173 -15.19 -3.05 -1.11
C ARG A 173 -14.81 -4.34 -1.79
N LEU A 174 -14.67 -4.29 -3.10
CA LEU A 174 -14.04 -5.32 -3.91
C LEU A 174 -12.60 -4.90 -4.19
N GLY A 175 -11.64 -5.73 -3.82
CA GLY A 175 -10.22 -5.50 -4.05
C GLY A 175 -9.61 -6.60 -4.92
N TYR A 176 -8.59 -6.23 -5.67
CA TYR A 176 -7.73 -7.15 -6.41
C TYR A 176 -6.28 -6.72 -6.26
N VAL A 177 -5.42 -7.69 -5.94
CA VAL A 177 -3.98 -7.48 -5.83
C VAL A 177 -3.26 -8.52 -6.67
N LYS A 178 -2.25 -8.10 -7.42
CA LYS A 178 -1.38 -8.94 -8.21
C LYS A 178 0.07 -8.54 -7.99
N VAL A 179 0.93 -9.54 -7.82
CA VAL A 179 2.39 -9.39 -7.76
C VAL A 179 2.99 -10.19 -8.90
N ASP A 180 3.71 -9.51 -9.78
CA ASP A 180 4.51 -10.12 -10.84
C ASP A 180 5.96 -10.18 -10.39
N ASP A 181 6.45 -11.39 -10.20
CA ASP A 181 7.81 -11.70 -9.80
C ASP A 181 8.55 -12.29 -11.02
N HIS A 182 9.18 -11.42 -11.81
CA HIS A 182 9.86 -11.82 -13.07
C HIS A 182 11.22 -12.48 -12.85
N SER A 183 11.72 -12.47 -11.64
CA SER A 183 13.13 -12.55 -11.39
C SER A 183 13.62 -13.90 -10.90
N LEU A 184 12.74 -14.85 -10.61
CA LEU A 184 13.15 -16.10 -9.96
C LEU A 184 13.20 -17.32 -10.88
N ALA A 185 12.82 -17.18 -12.13
CA ALA A 185 13.00 -18.23 -13.15
C ALA A 185 14.49 -18.32 -13.55
N GLY A 186 15.34 -18.88 -12.69
CA GLY A 186 16.74 -19.12 -13.02
C GLY A 186 17.76 -18.80 -11.93
N ALA A 187 17.41 -18.13 -10.86
CA ALA A 187 18.36 -17.97 -9.76
C ALA A 187 18.58 -19.33 -9.05
N PRO A 188 19.82 -19.79 -8.87
CA PRO A 188 20.10 -21.05 -8.19
C PRO A 188 19.58 -20.99 -6.77
N VAL A 189 18.53 -21.77 -6.49
CA VAL A 189 18.12 -22.06 -5.10
C VAL A 189 19.19 -23.01 -4.54
N PRO A 190 19.75 -22.77 -3.35
CA PRO A 190 20.53 -23.79 -2.68
C PRO A 190 19.70 -25.08 -2.67
N SER A 191 20.26 -26.17 -3.17
CA SER A 191 19.59 -27.45 -3.36
C SER A 191 18.93 -27.87 -2.03
N GLY A 192 17.59 -27.86 -1.98
CA GLY A 192 16.83 -28.41 -0.87
C GLY A 192 16.06 -27.40 0.01
N ALA A 193 16.21 -26.10 -0.15
CA ALA A 193 15.42 -25.13 0.61
C ALA A 193 14.25 -24.62 -0.23
N PRO A 194 12.99 -24.91 0.13
CA PRO A 194 11.85 -24.26 -0.51
C PRO A 194 11.90 -22.75 -0.23
N ARG A 195 11.72 -21.94 -1.25
CA ARG A 195 11.49 -20.51 -1.04
C ARG A 195 10.14 -20.31 -0.37
N ALA A 196 10.06 -19.38 0.57
CA ALA A 196 8.78 -19.00 1.15
C ALA A 196 7.77 -18.73 0.03
N ASP A 197 6.59 -19.35 0.10
CA ASP A 197 5.59 -19.27 -0.97
C ASP A 197 5.18 -17.80 -1.15
N ARG A 198 5.65 -17.18 -2.22
CA ARG A 198 5.44 -15.76 -2.49
C ARG A 198 4.02 -15.53 -2.94
N TYR A 199 3.49 -14.40 -2.54
CA TYR A 199 2.20 -13.93 -2.99
C TYR A 199 2.16 -13.75 -4.51
N SER A 200 1.06 -14.15 -5.16
CA SER A 200 0.89 -13.93 -6.60
C SER A 200 -0.31 -13.07 -6.92
N SER A 201 -1.49 -13.42 -6.45
CA SER A 201 -2.70 -12.61 -6.61
C SER A 201 -3.77 -13.00 -5.61
N SER A 202 -4.62 -12.05 -5.26
CA SER A 202 -5.86 -12.31 -4.52
C SER A 202 -7.01 -11.43 -4.97
N THR A 203 -8.22 -11.91 -4.66
CA THR A 203 -9.46 -11.14 -4.73
C THR A 203 -10.02 -11.00 -3.32
N LEU A 204 -10.35 -9.78 -2.95
CA LEU A 204 -10.83 -9.40 -1.63
C LEU A 204 -12.26 -8.88 -1.70
N HIS A 205 -13.11 -9.38 -0.81
CA HIS A 205 -14.44 -8.87 -0.52
C HIS A 205 -14.47 -8.40 0.93
N ASN A 206 -14.87 -7.16 1.17
CA ASN A 206 -15.06 -6.63 2.52
C ASN A 206 -16.40 -5.89 2.58
N ALA A 207 -17.28 -6.31 3.49
CA ALA A 207 -18.59 -5.72 3.71
C ALA A 207 -18.77 -5.37 5.17
N THR A 208 -19.37 -4.21 5.44
CA THR A 208 -19.75 -3.81 6.80
C THR A 208 -21.14 -3.18 6.79
N VAL A 209 -21.89 -3.36 7.88
CA VAL A 209 -23.15 -2.68 8.12
C VAL A 209 -23.22 -2.25 9.59
N SER A 210 -23.80 -1.09 9.86
CA SER A 210 -23.98 -0.60 11.22
C SER A 210 -25.26 0.21 11.35
N PHE A 211 -25.87 0.11 12.54
CA PHE A 211 -27.03 0.87 12.97
C PHE A 211 -26.70 1.48 14.32
N GLY A 212 -26.92 2.77 14.52
CA GLY A 212 -26.56 3.37 15.78
C GLY A 212 -27.22 4.71 16.02
N MET A 213 -27.23 5.10 17.27
CA MET A 213 -27.74 6.39 17.72
C MET A 213 -26.70 7.07 18.61
N ALA A 214 -26.39 8.33 18.31
CA ALA A 214 -25.53 9.15 19.16
C ALA A 214 -26.21 9.48 20.51
N PRO A 215 -25.43 9.70 21.58
CA PRO A 215 -25.98 10.24 22.82
C PRO A 215 -26.72 11.57 22.59
N GLY A 216 -27.81 11.76 23.30
CA GLY A 216 -28.64 12.99 23.19
C GLY A 216 -30.10 12.72 23.48
N ARG A 217 -30.80 11.90 22.70
CA ARG A 217 -32.16 11.44 23.05
C ARG A 217 -32.14 10.44 24.21
N LEU A 218 -31.14 9.56 24.21
CA LEU A 218 -30.79 8.72 25.35
C LEU A 218 -29.51 9.27 25.99
N PRO A 219 -29.31 9.06 27.30
CA PRO A 219 -28.07 9.47 27.97
C PRO A 219 -26.84 8.72 27.44
N VAL A 220 -27.06 7.63 26.73
CA VAL A 220 -26.02 6.79 26.13
C VAL A 220 -26.21 6.69 24.62
N GLY A 221 -25.11 6.62 23.89
CA GLY A 221 -25.10 6.22 22.47
C GLY A 221 -24.92 4.71 22.35
N TRP A 222 -25.48 4.14 21.29
CA TRP A 222 -25.32 2.72 21.00
C TRP A 222 -25.09 2.50 19.50
N THR A 223 -24.40 1.42 19.17
CA THR A 223 -24.21 0.97 17.79
C THR A 223 -24.24 -0.56 17.75
N VAL A 224 -24.96 -1.12 16.80
CA VAL A 224 -24.90 -2.54 16.46
C VAL A 224 -24.32 -2.63 15.05
N GLY A 225 -23.33 -3.48 14.86
CA GLY A 225 -22.65 -3.62 13.59
C GLY A 225 -22.30 -5.08 13.29
N ALA A 226 -22.18 -5.37 12.00
CA ALA A 226 -21.70 -6.63 11.49
C ALA A 226 -20.69 -6.39 10.35
N GLY A 227 -19.78 -7.32 10.18
CA GLY A 227 -18.81 -7.28 9.08
C GLY A 227 -18.50 -8.65 8.55
N TYR A 228 -18.15 -8.68 7.28
CA TYR A 228 -17.71 -9.87 6.55
C TYR A 228 -16.49 -9.54 5.72
N VAL A 229 -15.48 -10.39 5.76
CA VAL A 229 -14.30 -10.31 4.91
C VAL A 229 -14.01 -11.67 4.32
N ARG A 230 -13.71 -11.71 3.02
CA ARG A 230 -13.23 -12.90 2.33
C ARG A 230 -12.12 -12.53 1.40
N GLU A 231 -11.07 -13.31 1.41
CA GLU A 231 -9.95 -13.22 0.49
C GLU A 231 -9.66 -14.61 -0.09
N ASP A 232 -9.69 -14.69 -1.42
CA ASP A 232 -9.29 -15.87 -2.18
C ASP A 232 -7.94 -15.59 -2.84
N MET A 233 -6.89 -16.29 -2.41
CA MET A 233 -5.51 -16.18 -2.93
C MET A 233 -5.22 -17.30 -3.92
N ASN A 234 -4.46 -16.99 -4.97
CA ASN A 234 -4.22 -17.95 -6.05
C ASN A 234 -3.25 -19.07 -5.64
N ARG A 235 -2.20 -18.75 -4.86
CA ARG A 235 -1.23 -19.73 -4.37
C ARG A 235 -1.89 -20.71 -3.41
N LEU A 236 -1.63 -22.00 -3.59
CA LEU A 236 -2.25 -23.10 -2.82
C LEU A 236 -3.77 -22.95 -2.66
N LYS A 237 -4.43 -22.17 -3.53
CA LYS A 237 -5.86 -21.84 -3.40
C LYS A 237 -6.26 -21.43 -1.98
N SER A 238 -5.38 -20.66 -1.36
CA SER A 238 -5.59 -20.22 0.02
C SER A 238 -6.81 -19.32 0.12
N ARG A 239 -7.57 -19.46 1.22
CA ARG A 239 -8.78 -18.69 1.48
C ARG A 239 -8.77 -18.24 2.94
N PHE A 240 -9.19 -17.02 3.14
CA PHE A 240 -9.52 -16.47 4.46
C PHE A 240 -10.96 -15.97 4.44
N GLU A 241 -11.72 -16.32 5.46
CA GLU A 241 -13.07 -15.82 5.70
C GLU A 241 -13.14 -15.35 7.15
N GLY A 242 -13.80 -14.23 7.38
CA GLY A 242 -14.02 -13.67 8.71
C GLY A 242 -15.35 -12.94 8.77
N GLU A 243 -16.08 -13.18 9.83
CA GLU A 243 -17.34 -12.52 10.11
C GLU A 243 -17.43 -12.13 11.57
N TYR A 244 -18.13 -11.06 11.85
CA TYR A 244 -18.42 -10.66 13.21
C TYR A 244 -19.75 -9.92 13.31
N VAL A 245 -20.35 -9.99 14.51
CA VAL A 245 -21.44 -9.14 14.93
C VAL A 245 -21.11 -8.58 16.31
N ARG A 246 -21.34 -7.27 16.53
CA ARG A 246 -21.05 -6.64 17.81
C ARG A 246 -22.00 -5.50 18.14
N GLY A 247 -22.20 -5.27 19.43
CA GLY A 247 -22.85 -4.11 19.99
C GLY A 247 -21.88 -3.25 20.78
N ASP A 248 -21.95 -1.95 20.61
CA ASP A 248 -21.13 -0.95 21.30
C ASP A 248 -22.01 0.04 22.03
N VAL A 249 -21.57 0.50 23.21
CA VAL A 249 -22.19 1.57 23.99
C VAL A 249 -21.18 2.69 24.24
N VAL A 250 -21.63 3.93 24.15
CA VAL A 250 -20.84 5.14 24.43
C VAL A 250 -21.53 5.91 25.52
N VAL A 251 -20.85 6.11 26.64
CA VAL A 251 -21.34 6.85 27.82
C VAL A 251 -20.55 8.15 27.95
N PRO A 252 -21.14 9.32 27.68
CA PRO A 252 -20.49 10.59 27.93
C PRO A 252 -20.31 10.79 29.45
N VAL A 253 -19.05 10.96 29.88
CA VAL A 253 -18.71 11.24 31.30
C VAL A 253 -18.55 12.74 31.53
N SER A 254 -18.05 13.45 30.51
CA SER A 254 -17.90 14.89 30.49
C SER A 254 -18.07 15.45 29.08
N PRO A 255 -18.11 16.76 28.86
CA PRO A 255 -18.15 17.35 27.52
C PRO A 255 -16.96 16.97 26.64
N THR A 256 -15.85 16.52 27.22
CA THR A 256 -14.63 16.17 26.52
C THR A 256 -14.25 14.69 26.58
N LEU A 257 -14.93 13.91 27.45
CA LEU A 257 -14.59 12.52 27.72
C LEU A 257 -15.83 11.62 27.65
N ALA A 258 -15.75 10.55 26.90
CA ALA A 258 -16.71 9.45 26.92
C ALA A 258 -15.99 8.12 27.14
N VAL A 259 -16.63 7.20 27.86
CA VAL A 259 -16.22 5.81 28.01
C VAL A 259 -16.99 4.98 27.00
N THR A 260 -16.33 3.97 26.44
CA THR A 260 -16.93 3.04 25.48
C THR A 260 -16.80 1.61 25.97
N GLY A 261 -17.76 0.77 25.65
CA GLY A 261 -17.70 -0.67 25.85
C GLY A 261 -18.38 -1.39 24.71
N GLY A 262 -17.84 -2.51 24.31
CA GLY A 262 -18.40 -3.30 23.24
C GLY A 262 -18.29 -4.79 23.52
N VAL A 263 -19.28 -5.56 23.05
CA VAL A 263 -19.31 -7.02 23.10
C VAL A 263 -19.83 -7.55 21.77
N GLY A 264 -19.34 -8.68 21.37
CA GLY A 264 -19.73 -9.32 20.11
C GLY A 264 -19.27 -10.76 20.02
N TYR A 265 -19.47 -11.31 18.85
CA TYR A 265 -18.97 -12.64 18.46
C TYR A 265 -18.29 -12.53 17.11
N GLU A 266 -17.16 -13.19 16.97
CA GLU A 266 -16.46 -13.28 15.69
C GLU A 266 -16.13 -14.73 15.36
N SER A 267 -16.10 -15.04 14.06
CA SER A 267 -15.63 -16.30 13.51
C SER A 267 -14.66 -16.00 12.36
N MET A 268 -13.49 -16.58 12.42
CA MET A 268 -12.44 -16.38 11.42
C MET A 268 -11.79 -17.70 11.06
N GLN A 269 -11.80 -18.03 9.77
CA GLN A 269 -11.23 -19.25 9.26
C GLN A 269 -10.27 -18.99 8.11
N GLY A 270 -9.07 -19.55 8.20
CA GLY A 270 -8.09 -19.61 7.13
C GLY A 270 -7.86 -21.06 6.69
N SER A 271 -7.78 -21.29 5.40
CA SER A 271 -7.51 -22.63 4.85
C SER A 271 -6.73 -22.54 3.55
N GLN A 272 -5.93 -23.54 3.26
CA GLN A 272 -5.21 -23.68 2.00
C GLN A 272 -5.24 -25.11 1.48
N GLN A 273 -4.97 -25.31 0.20
CA GLN A 273 -4.79 -26.65 -0.36
C GLN A 273 -3.46 -27.21 0.13
N ASP A 274 -3.39 -28.53 0.43
CA ASP A 274 -2.10 -29.20 0.69
C ASP A 274 -1.24 -29.18 -0.58
N PHE A 275 0.05 -29.38 -0.43
CA PHE A 275 1.00 -29.41 -1.55
C PHE A 275 1.39 -30.84 -1.90
N ARG A 276 1.78 -31.05 -3.16
CA ARG A 276 2.28 -32.33 -3.65
C ARG A 276 3.63 -32.62 -3.03
N ARG A 277 3.82 -33.88 -2.63
CA ARG A 277 5.06 -34.40 -2.08
C ARG A 277 5.64 -35.47 -3.00
N ASP A 278 6.94 -35.53 -3.06
CA ASP A 278 7.64 -36.63 -3.70
C ASP A 278 7.33 -37.93 -2.94
N PRO A 279 6.88 -39.01 -3.61
CA PRO A 279 6.49 -40.26 -2.95
C PRO A 279 7.64 -40.98 -2.24
N LEU A 280 8.88 -40.75 -2.67
CA LEU A 280 10.06 -41.41 -2.14
C LEU A 280 10.71 -40.65 -0.98
N THR A 281 10.78 -39.32 -1.11
CA THR A 281 11.49 -38.47 -0.14
C THR A 281 10.54 -37.77 0.84
N GLY A 282 9.23 -37.67 0.51
CA GLY A 282 8.27 -36.90 1.29
C GLY A 282 8.44 -35.39 1.16
N LEU A 283 9.43 -34.91 0.43
CA LEU A 283 9.71 -33.49 0.27
C LEU A 283 8.69 -32.81 -0.64
N PRO A 284 8.44 -31.50 -0.46
CA PRO A 284 7.56 -30.72 -1.33
C PRO A 284 8.02 -30.73 -2.79
N LEU A 285 7.11 -30.98 -3.72
CA LEU A 285 7.36 -30.79 -5.15
C LEU A 285 7.17 -29.31 -5.51
N LEU A 286 8.18 -28.77 -6.18
CA LEU A 286 8.20 -27.39 -6.62
C LEU A 286 7.96 -27.30 -8.13
N SER A 287 7.28 -26.24 -8.56
CA SER A 287 7.20 -25.85 -9.98
C SER A 287 8.56 -25.36 -10.50
N PRO A 288 8.78 -25.22 -11.81
CA PRO A 288 10.00 -24.63 -12.35
C PRO A 288 10.34 -23.24 -11.79
N GLY A 289 9.34 -22.48 -11.33
CA GLY A 289 9.53 -21.19 -10.67
C GLY A 289 9.76 -21.26 -9.14
N GLY A 290 10.03 -22.47 -8.58
CA GLY A 290 10.32 -22.64 -7.15
C GLY A 290 9.11 -22.55 -6.21
N ASN A 291 7.88 -22.62 -6.76
CA ASN A 291 6.64 -22.51 -5.96
C ASN A 291 6.06 -23.88 -5.65
N LEU A 292 5.41 -24.01 -4.50
CA LEU A 292 4.66 -25.21 -4.11
C LEU A 292 3.54 -25.53 -5.13
N ILE A 293 3.39 -26.81 -5.45
CA ILE A 293 2.33 -27.30 -6.34
C ILE A 293 1.17 -27.80 -5.47
N ALA A 294 -0.01 -27.21 -5.63
CA ALA A 294 -1.22 -27.63 -4.92
C ALA A 294 -1.60 -29.08 -5.26
N ASP A 295 -2.06 -29.85 -4.27
CA ASP A 295 -2.60 -31.20 -4.43
C ASP A 295 -4.12 -31.22 -4.19
N PRO A 296 -4.95 -31.17 -5.25
CA PRO A 296 -6.39 -31.17 -5.09
C PRO A 296 -6.96 -32.51 -4.61
N SER A 297 -6.17 -33.59 -4.59
CA SER A 297 -6.59 -34.90 -4.10
C SER A 297 -6.58 -35.02 -2.57
N ARG A 298 -5.94 -34.06 -1.90
CA ARG A 298 -5.84 -34.02 -0.44
C ARG A 298 -6.82 -33.02 0.17
N PRO A 299 -7.26 -33.24 1.43
CA PRO A 299 -8.11 -32.28 2.12
C PRO A 299 -7.36 -30.95 2.31
N ARG A 300 -8.13 -29.86 2.40
CA ARG A 300 -7.58 -28.54 2.72
C ARG A 300 -6.99 -28.54 4.13
N LEU A 301 -5.88 -27.83 4.29
CA LEU A 301 -5.25 -27.60 5.57
C LEU A 301 -5.82 -26.33 6.20
N THR A 302 -6.19 -26.38 7.47
CA THR A 302 -6.58 -25.21 8.24
C THR A 302 -5.31 -24.45 8.63
N THR A 303 -5.26 -23.17 8.29
CA THR A 303 -4.15 -22.27 8.64
C THR A 303 -4.48 -21.46 9.88
N TYR A 304 -5.74 -21.15 10.07
CA TYR A 304 -6.27 -20.39 11.20
C TYR A 304 -7.73 -20.75 11.42
N ASP A 305 -8.10 -20.93 12.66
CA ASP A 305 -9.48 -21.18 13.08
C ASP A 305 -9.67 -20.55 14.46
N GLN A 306 -10.49 -19.52 14.52
CA GLN A 306 -10.76 -18.78 15.75
C GLN A 306 -12.21 -18.31 15.72
N ASP A 307 -12.96 -18.75 16.68
CA ASP A 307 -14.32 -18.31 16.95
C ASP A 307 -14.50 -17.97 18.43
N GLY A 308 -15.39 -17.06 18.73
CA GLY A 308 -15.70 -16.76 20.12
C GLY A 308 -16.18 -15.33 20.40
N VAL A 309 -16.41 -15.12 21.66
CA VAL A 309 -16.85 -13.83 22.20
C VAL A 309 -15.68 -12.83 22.16
N ILE A 310 -15.97 -11.65 21.64
CA ILE A 310 -15.06 -10.51 21.65
C ILE A 310 -15.63 -9.42 22.54
N TRP A 311 -14.77 -8.71 23.25
CA TRP A 311 -15.17 -7.58 24.06
C TRP A 311 -14.04 -6.56 24.20
N ASP A 312 -14.39 -5.32 24.37
CA ASP A 312 -13.44 -4.25 24.71
C ASP A 312 -14.08 -3.17 25.57
N VAL A 313 -13.21 -2.45 26.26
CA VAL A 313 -13.53 -1.19 26.93
C VAL A 313 -12.57 -0.12 26.43
N GLY A 314 -13.01 1.12 26.43
CA GLY A 314 -12.18 2.18 25.90
C GLY A 314 -12.66 3.56 26.28
N LEU A 315 -11.99 4.54 25.70
CA LEU A 315 -12.30 5.96 25.90
C LEU A 315 -12.24 6.73 24.58
N ILE A 316 -13.04 7.79 24.52
CA ILE A 316 -12.98 8.84 23.51
C ILE A 316 -12.71 10.14 24.24
N TRP A 317 -11.56 10.76 23.97
CA TRP A 317 -11.14 12.01 24.60
C TRP A 317 -10.96 13.11 23.56
N ARG A 318 -11.75 14.18 23.70
CA ARG A 318 -11.78 15.34 22.81
C ARG A 318 -11.57 16.62 23.62
N PRO A 319 -10.33 16.87 24.11
CA PRO A 319 -10.05 18.06 24.93
C PRO A 319 -10.30 19.36 24.19
N THR A 320 -10.19 19.35 22.88
CA THR A 320 -10.45 20.45 21.98
C THR A 320 -11.13 19.97 20.70
N ARG A 321 -11.68 20.89 19.90
CA ARG A 321 -12.21 20.56 18.56
C ARG A 321 -11.14 20.10 17.56
N ARG A 322 -9.86 20.25 17.93
CA ARG A 322 -8.71 19.90 17.08
C ARG A 322 -8.05 18.57 17.46
N THR A 323 -8.42 18.01 18.60
CA THR A 323 -7.79 16.79 19.15
C THR A 323 -8.85 15.75 19.45
N GLU A 324 -8.67 14.57 18.89
CA GLU A 324 -9.47 13.39 19.19
C GLU A 324 -8.53 12.21 19.43
N LEU A 325 -8.63 11.60 20.61
CA LEU A 325 -8.02 10.33 20.96
C LEU A 325 -9.12 9.30 21.19
N LYS A 326 -9.02 8.18 20.52
CA LYS A 326 -9.80 6.97 20.79
C LYS A 326 -8.84 5.87 21.19
N ALA A 327 -9.11 5.16 22.25
CA ALA A 327 -8.33 4.01 22.67
C ALA A 327 -9.26 2.91 23.17
N ARG A 328 -8.97 1.66 22.84
CA ARG A 328 -9.73 0.48 23.28
C ARG A 328 -8.75 -0.64 23.63
N GLY A 329 -9.09 -1.40 24.67
CA GLY A 329 -8.38 -2.62 25.04
C GLY A 329 -9.39 -3.69 25.42
N GLY A 330 -9.11 -4.92 25.09
CA GLY A 330 -10.03 -6.03 25.33
C GLY A 330 -9.51 -7.37 24.85
N TRP A 331 -10.41 -8.23 24.43
CA TRP A 331 -10.11 -9.59 23.97
C TRP A 331 -10.64 -9.81 22.56
N ARG A 332 -9.74 -10.14 21.65
CA ARG A 332 -10.06 -10.42 20.24
C ARG A 332 -8.96 -11.30 19.61
N TYR A 333 -9.27 -12.01 18.54
CA TYR A 333 -8.31 -12.87 17.82
C TYR A 333 -7.66 -13.93 18.75
N GLY A 334 -8.43 -14.44 19.73
CA GLY A 334 -7.95 -15.42 20.69
C GLY A 334 -6.97 -14.88 21.75
N GLY A 335 -6.92 -13.56 21.97
CA GLY A 335 -6.01 -12.96 22.94
C GLY A 335 -6.27 -11.48 23.20
N GLU A 336 -5.43 -10.89 24.03
CA GLU A 336 -5.47 -9.44 24.29
C GLU A 336 -5.29 -8.65 23.02
N SER A 337 -6.08 -7.59 22.87
CA SER A 337 -6.08 -6.70 21.72
C SER A 337 -6.18 -5.25 22.16
N PHE A 338 -5.31 -4.40 21.59
CA PHE A 338 -5.25 -2.97 21.88
C PHE A 338 -5.29 -2.20 20.55
N THR A 339 -6.16 -1.20 20.51
CA THR A 339 -6.25 -0.29 19.36
C THR A 339 -6.35 1.15 19.86
N ALA A 340 -5.69 2.07 19.16
CA ALA A 340 -5.81 3.49 19.45
C ALA A 340 -5.69 4.33 18.18
N SER A 341 -6.32 5.50 18.18
CA SER A 341 -6.13 6.49 17.14
C SER A 341 -6.11 7.90 17.75
N LEU A 342 -5.11 8.68 17.37
CA LEU A 342 -4.97 10.09 17.71
C LEU A 342 -5.01 10.92 16.43
N SER A 343 -5.89 11.91 16.39
CA SER A 343 -5.88 12.94 15.37
C SER A 343 -5.75 14.30 16.04
N HIS A 344 -4.71 15.05 15.70
CA HIS A 344 -4.46 16.36 16.27
C HIS A 344 -4.14 17.38 15.16
N LYS A 345 -5.05 18.33 14.95
CA LYS A 345 -4.85 19.48 14.08
C LYS A 345 -4.12 20.58 14.84
N ILE A 346 -2.80 20.67 14.69
CA ILE A 346 -1.96 21.68 15.34
C ILE A 346 -2.44 23.08 14.93
N ASN A 347 -2.67 23.26 13.64
CA ASN A 347 -3.25 24.48 13.07
C ASN A 347 -3.92 24.14 11.71
N SER A 348 -4.34 25.14 10.94
CA SER A 348 -4.99 24.95 9.63
C SER A 348 -4.07 24.36 8.55
N ARG A 349 -2.77 24.28 8.79
CA ARG A 349 -1.75 23.84 7.82
C ARG A 349 -0.91 22.67 8.32
N SER A 350 -1.11 22.22 9.55
CA SER A 350 -0.29 21.18 10.17
C SER A 350 -1.17 20.24 10.99
N ALA A 351 -0.97 18.94 10.80
CA ALA A 351 -1.67 17.92 11.59
C ALA A 351 -0.75 16.72 11.90
N LEU A 352 -1.07 16.08 13.00
CA LEU A 352 -0.45 14.85 13.49
C LEU A 352 -1.53 13.78 13.62
N ASN A 353 -1.28 12.61 13.05
CA ASN A 353 -2.09 11.41 13.25
C ASN A 353 -1.22 10.28 13.76
N ALA A 354 -1.74 9.53 14.73
CA ALA A 354 -1.10 8.31 15.20
C ALA A 354 -2.14 7.20 15.32
N VAL A 355 -1.71 5.97 15.12
CA VAL A 355 -2.56 4.78 15.20
C VAL A 355 -1.79 3.65 15.90
N VAL A 356 -2.48 2.89 16.75
CA VAL A 356 -2.06 1.58 17.24
C VAL A 356 -3.10 0.60 16.77
N TYR A 357 -2.65 -0.49 16.18
CA TYR A 357 -3.53 -1.48 15.56
C TYR A 357 -3.19 -2.91 15.97
N ASP A 358 -4.21 -3.75 15.97
CA ASP A 358 -4.12 -5.20 16.12
C ASP A 358 -5.18 -5.82 15.20
N SER A 359 -4.76 -6.65 14.27
CA SER A 359 -5.64 -7.26 13.26
C SER A 359 -5.10 -8.58 12.75
N VAL A 360 -5.96 -9.47 12.31
CA VAL A 360 -5.58 -10.59 11.45
C VAL A 360 -5.68 -10.13 10.01
N SER A 361 -4.59 -10.19 9.28
CA SER A 361 -4.48 -9.65 7.93
C SER A 361 -3.64 -10.54 7.00
N SER A 362 -3.50 -10.12 5.78
CA SER A 362 -2.61 -10.65 4.73
C SER A 362 -1.95 -9.47 4.01
N PHE A 363 -0.99 -9.75 3.16
CA PHE A 363 -0.41 -8.75 2.27
C PHE A 363 -1.48 -8.01 1.45
N GLY A 364 -2.40 -8.75 0.80
CA GLY A 364 -3.43 -8.15 -0.05
C GLY A 364 -4.41 -7.27 0.72
N ARG A 365 -4.84 -7.70 1.92
CA ARG A 365 -5.75 -6.91 2.78
C ARG A 365 -5.11 -5.65 3.31
N LEU A 366 -3.84 -5.68 3.72
CA LEU A 366 -3.11 -4.48 4.15
C LEU A 366 -2.99 -3.48 3.01
N LEU A 367 -2.57 -3.95 1.83
CA LEU A 367 -2.38 -3.08 0.68
C LEU A 367 -3.68 -2.39 0.23
N ILE A 368 -4.80 -3.12 0.19
CA ILE A 368 -6.12 -2.54 -0.11
C ILE A 368 -6.57 -1.56 0.98
N ALA A 369 -6.30 -1.86 2.25
CA ALA A 369 -6.63 -0.96 3.36
C ALA A 369 -5.84 0.36 3.28
N ASP A 370 -4.54 0.29 3.00
CA ASP A 370 -3.69 1.47 2.82
C ASP A 370 -4.13 2.28 1.59
N LEU A 371 -4.45 1.60 0.48
CA LEU A 371 -4.93 2.25 -0.73
C LEU A 371 -6.29 2.94 -0.50
N ASN A 372 -7.19 2.34 0.28
CA ASN A 372 -8.46 2.97 0.68
C ASN A 372 -8.25 4.21 1.59
N GLY A 373 -7.11 4.31 2.26
CA GLY A 373 -6.70 5.47 3.03
C GLY A 373 -6.08 6.61 2.21
N LEU A 374 -5.85 6.41 0.91
CA LEU A 374 -5.26 7.43 0.03
C LEU A 374 -6.27 8.55 -0.24
N PRO A 375 -5.91 9.83 0.01
CA PRO A 375 -6.79 10.95 -0.29
C PRO A 375 -6.91 11.17 -1.80
N THR A 376 -8.02 11.75 -2.25
CA THR A 376 -8.26 12.10 -3.67
C THR A 376 -7.51 13.34 -4.13
N ASN A 377 -6.67 13.93 -3.28
CA ASN A 377 -5.85 15.11 -3.56
C ASN A 377 -4.41 14.90 -3.04
N PHE A 378 -3.83 13.74 -3.30
CA PHE A 378 -2.48 13.41 -2.86
C PHE A 378 -1.41 14.19 -3.65
N GLN A 379 -0.23 14.34 -3.05
CA GLN A 379 0.95 14.84 -3.76
C GLN A 379 1.45 13.72 -4.69
N THR A 380 1.64 14.06 -5.97
CA THR A 380 2.16 13.09 -6.93
C THR A 380 3.54 12.62 -6.49
N PRO A 381 3.75 11.33 -6.30
CA PRO A 381 5.08 10.82 -6.02
C PRO A 381 6.04 11.22 -7.14
N ASN A 382 7.25 11.58 -6.80
CA ASN A 382 8.29 11.85 -7.78
C ASN A 382 8.70 10.53 -8.44
N ASN A 383 8.02 10.16 -9.53
CA ASN A 383 8.17 8.87 -10.22
C ASN A 383 9.49 8.73 -11.01
N ASN A 384 10.51 9.47 -10.65
CA ASN A 384 11.80 9.47 -11.37
C ASN A 384 12.66 8.24 -11.09
N GLY A 385 12.07 7.17 -10.55
CA GLY A 385 12.81 5.95 -10.21
C GLY A 385 13.73 6.08 -9.00
N LEU A 386 13.80 7.26 -8.39
CA LEU A 386 14.63 7.55 -7.23
C LEU A 386 13.85 7.53 -5.91
N SER A 387 12.52 7.63 -5.94
CA SER A 387 11.69 7.59 -4.74
C SER A 387 10.92 6.29 -4.64
N GLY A 388 11.03 5.67 -3.52
CA GLY A 388 10.34 4.44 -3.24
C GLY A 388 8.90 4.59 -2.78
N ALA A 389 8.15 3.51 -2.91
CA ALA A 389 6.81 3.42 -2.36
C ALA A 389 6.87 3.46 -0.82
N GLY A 390 6.64 4.60 -0.26
CA GLY A 390 6.57 4.80 1.18
C GLY A 390 5.27 5.48 1.56
N CYS A 391 5.34 6.63 2.24
CA CYS A 391 4.16 7.43 2.54
C CYS A 391 3.84 8.38 1.39
N VAL A 392 2.59 8.45 1.01
CA VAL A 392 2.02 9.44 0.09
C VAL A 392 1.21 10.42 0.92
N PHE A 393 1.59 11.67 0.90
CA PHE A 393 0.94 12.72 1.67
C PHE A 393 -0.13 13.41 0.81
N GLY A 394 -1.25 13.77 1.45
CA GLY A 394 -2.27 14.59 0.80
C GLY A 394 -1.94 16.08 0.88
N ASN A 395 -2.61 16.86 0.06
CA ASN A 395 -2.51 18.33 0.11
C ASN A 395 -3.17 18.91 1.36
N ASP A 396 -4.13 18.20 1.95
CA ASP A 396 -4.73 18.58 3.23
C ASP A 396 -3.90 18.06 4.40
N PRO A 397 -3.68 18.87 5.45
CA PRO A 397 -2.88 18.47 6.60
C PRO A 397 -3.43 17.21 7.29
N GLY A 398 -2.56 16.24 7.52
CA GLY A 398 -2.87 14.97 8.17
C GLY A 398 -3.48 13.91 7.26
N THR A 399 -3.71 14.20 5.98
CA THR A 399 -4.14 13.20 5.01
C THR A 399 -2.95 12.49 4.35
N GLY A 400 -3.16 11.29 3.85
CA GLY A 400 -2.13 10.48 3.19
C GLY A 400 -2.22 9.01 3.59
N ALA A 401 -1.49 8.16 2.90
CA ALA A 401 -1.35 6.73 3.18
C ALA A 401 0.13 6.34 3.22
N CYS A 402 0.49 5.37 4.06
CA CYS A 402 1.84 4.80 4.12
C CYS A 402 1.75 3.31 3.77
N PHE A 403 2.42 2.92 2.71
CA PHE A 403 2.43 1.55 2.18
C PHE A 403 3.61 0.71 2.71
N GLY A 404 4.51 1.32 3.49
CA GLY A 404 5.73 0.68 3.96
C GLY A 404 5.45 -0.60 4.77
N ASP A 405 4.43 -0.61 5.63
CA ASP A 405 4.05 -1.80 6.37
C ASP A 405 3.59 -2.92 5.43
N ALA A 406 2.69 -2.67 4.49
CA ALA A 406 2.22 -3.70 3.55
C ALA A 406 3.37 -4.26 2.68
N LEU A 407 4.27 -3.39 2.20
CA LEU A 407 5.31 -3.76 1.23
C LEU A 407 6.49 -4.52 1.83
N GLN A 408 6.66 -4.54 3.15
CA GLN A 408 7.78 -5.22 3.82
C GLN A 408 7.73 -6.75 3.81
N SER A 409 6.56 -7.35 3.57
CA SER A 409 6.42 -8.80 3.50
C SER A 409 5.39 -9.19 2.45
N ILE A 410 5.87 -9.57 1.28
CA ILE A 410 5.05 -10.05 0.16
C ILE A 410 4.85 -11.56 0.31
N SER A 411 4.19 -11.96 1.39
CA SER A 411 3.95 -13.35 1.76
C SER A 411 2.53 -13.79 1.43
N ASN A 412 2.36 -15.06 1.05
CA ASN A 412 1.05 -15.68 0.80
C ASN A 412 0.34 -16.11 2.09
N PHE A 413 0.94 -15.92 3.26
CA PHE A 413 0.38 -16.32 4.53
C PHE A 413 -0.45 -15.20 5.17
N ASN A 414 -1.50 -15.60 5.89
CA ASN A 414 -2.15 -14.71 6.84
C ASN A 414 -1.25 -14.52 8.07
N PHE A 415 -1.40 -13.41 8.74
CA PHE A 415 -0.65 -13.09 9.96
C PHE A 415 -1.50 -12.23 10.90
N ARG A 416 -1.22 -12.34 12.19
CA ARG A 416 -1.67 -11.34 13.16
C ARG A 416 -0.69 -10.17 13.11
N ASN A 417 -1.20 -9.01 12.75
CA ASN A 417 -0.43 -7.77 12.60
C ASN A 417 -0.73 -6.83 13.75
N ARG A 418 0.29 -6.54 14.56
CA ARG A 418 0.26 -5.59 15.65
C ARG A 418 1.27 -4.51 15.40
N GLY A 419 0.90 -3.25 15.60
CA GLY A 419 1.83 -2.19 15.33
C GLY A 419 1.33 -0.82 15.71
N ALA A 420 2.17 0.16 15.38
CA ALA A 420 1.88 1.55 15.58
C ALA A 420 2.43 2.37 14.41
N GLY A 421 1.71 3.42 14.06
CA GLY A 421 2.14 4.37 13.04
C GLY A 421 1.89 5.79 13.50
N ILE A 422 2.77 6.70 13.08
CA ILE A 422 2.63 8.13 13.30
C ILE A 422 2.90 8.86 11.99
N ARG A 423 2.11 9.89 11.72
CA ARG A 423 2.23 10.71 10.54
C ARG A 423 2.02 12.18 10.87
N TYR A 424 2.95 13.00 10.45
CA TYR A 424 2.88 14.45 10.53
C TYR A 424 2.96 15.05 9.14
N SER A 425 2.15 16.05 8.84
CA SER A 425 2.29 16.82 7.62
C SER A 425 2.02 18.30 7.87
N THR A 426 2.72 19.15 7.11
CA THR A 426 2.58 20.60 7.15
C THR A 426 2.85 21.21 5.78
N ALA A 427 2.10 22.28 5.47
CA ALA A 427 2.33 23.12 4.29
C ALA A 427 2.32 24.58 4.71
N ARG A 428 3.47 25.26 4.69
CA ARG A 428 3.60 26.63 5.14
C ARG A 428 4.39 27.49 4.15
N GLY A 429 3.71 28.39 3.49
CA GLY A 429 4.29 29.22 2.45
C GLY A 429 4.88 28.38 1.32
N PRO A 430 6.15 28.56 0.95
CA PRO A 430 6.78 27.79 -0.10
C PRO A 430 7.23 26.38 0.35
N TRP A 431 7.03 26.01 1.60
CA TRP A 431 7.48 24.75 2.18
C TRP A 431 6.33 23.75 2.34
N SER A 432 6.57 22.51 1.95
CA SER A 432 5.77 21.35 2.31
C SER A 432 6.66 20.31 2.99
N MET A 433 6.15 19.66 4.02
CA MET A 433 6.89 18.64 4.76
C MET A 433 5.93 17.55 5.19
N GLY A 434 6.35 16.31 5.01
CA GLY A 434 5.71 15.11 5.53
C GLY A 434 6.72 14.25 6.29
N LEU A 435 6.29 13.67 7.40
CA LEU A 435 7.04 12.68 8.15
C LEU A 435 6.12 11.52 8.49
N GLY A 436 6.60 10.30 8.31
CA GLY A 436 5.92 9.08 8.69
C GLY A 436 6.87 8.12 9.39
N ALA A 437 6.41 7.47 10.46
CA ALA A 437 7.12 6.39 11.09
C ALA A 437 6.14 5.25 11.42
N GLY A 438 6.60 4.02 11.33
CA GLY A 438 5.82 2.82 11.58
C GLY A 438 6.63 1.74 12.27
N TYR A 439 5.95 0.97 13.09
CA TYR A 439 6.41 -0.29 13.66
C TYR A 439 5.35 -1.35 13.39
N ALA A 440 5.76 -2.51 12.92
CA ALA A 440 4.89 -3.66 12.79
C ALA A 440 5.55 -4.93 13.36
N ASN A 441 4.70 -5.75 13.98
CA ASN A 441 5.03 -7.08 14.45
C ASN A 441 4.00 -8.05 13.87
N ARG A 442 4.46 -9.00 13.06
CA ARG A 442 3.63 -9.94 12.32
C ARG A 442 3.91 -11.34 12.75
N ARG A 443 2.91 -12.01 13.29
CA ARG A 443 2.96 -13.43 13.62
C ARG A 443 2.22 -14.24 12.58
N TYR A 444 2.94 -15.09 11.85
CA TYR A 444 2.38 -15.91 10.78
C TYR A 444 1.41 -16.97 11.28
N LEU A 445 0.34 -17.15 10.51
CA LEU A 445 -0.73 -18.13 10.70
C LEU A 445 -0.61 -19.16 9.57
N ALA A 446 0.14 -20.22 9.85
CA ALA A 446 0.41 -21.30 8.90
C ALA A 446 -0.12 -22.64 9.46
N PRO A 447 -0.39 -23.66 8.62
CA PRO A 447 -0.82 -24.97 9.09
C PRO A 447 0.28 -25.70 9.84
N ASP A 448 -0.08 -26.71 10.65
CA ASP A 448 0.88 -27.52 11.42
C ASP A 448 1.93 -28.23 10.55
N ASN A 449 1.55 -28.61 9.33
CA ASN A 449 2.40 -29.28 8.35
C ASN A 449 2.95 -28.31 7.30
N ASP A 450 3.26 -27.09 7.71
CA ASP A 450 3.84 -26.08 6.82
C ASP A 450 5.22 -26.51 6.31
N ALA A 451 5.40 -26.43 4.99
CA ALA A 451 6.68 -26.75 4.33
C ALA A 451 7.83 -25.81 4.72
N PHE A 452 7.50 -24.63 5.24
CA PHE A 452 8.44 -23.56 5.54
C PHE A 452 8.66 -23.33 7.03
N ALA A 453 7.97 -24.11 7.89
CA ALA A 453 8.01 -23.98 9.35
C ALA A 453 7.72 -22.54 9.85
N LEU A 454 6.83 -21.81 9.16
CA LEU A 454 6.50 -20.42 9.49
C LEU A 454 5.43 -20.27 10.56
N ARG A 455 4.78 -21.35 11.02
CA ARG A 455 3.75 -21.25 12.04
C ARG A 455 4.28 -20.61 13.32
N GLY A 456 3.70 -19.47 13.68
CA GLY A 456 4.06 -18.72 14.87
C GLY A 456 5.39 -17.96 14.80
N VAL A 457 6.09 -18.03 13.67
CA VAL A 457 7.23 -17.14 13.37
C VAL A 457 6.76 -15.70 13.41
N THR A 458 7.58 -14.82 13.95
CA THR A 458 7.26 -13.41 14.14
C THR A 458 8.29 -12.56 13.44
N ASP A 459 7.82 -11.74 12.49
CA ASP A 459 8.61 -10.71 11.85
C ASP A 459 8.40 -9.36 12.54
N GLN A 460 9.45 -8.55 12.57
CA GLN A 460 9.40 -7.18 13.09
C GLN A 460 9.94 -6.21 12.05
N SER A 461 9.36 -5.04 12.01
CA SER A 461 9.81 -4.00 11.11
C SER A 461 9.66 -2.61 11.70
N PHE A 462 10.62 -1.76 11.38
CA PHE A 462 10.58 -0.31 11.60
C PHE A 462 10.73 0.42 10.28
N SER A 463 9.95 1.46 10.10
CA SER A 463 10.08 2.34 8.95
C SER A 463 10.03 3.81 9.38
N LEU A 464 10.88 4.62 8.76
CA LEU A 464 10.88 6.07 8.89
C LEU A 464 10.95 6.65 7.48
N GLN A 465 10.12 7.64 7.21
CA GLN A 465 10.13 8.35 5.94
C GLN A 465 9.86 9.83 6.15
N GLY A 466 10.54 10.66 5.37
CA GLY A 466 10.33 12.09 5.33
C GLY A 466 10.39 12.62 3.91
N ASN A 467 9.56 13.61 3.62
CA ASN A 467 9.67 14.43 2.42
C ASN A 467 9.70 15.90 2.79
N LEU A 468 10.45 16.67 2.02
CA LEU A 468 10.57 18.11 2.17
C LEU A 468 10.58 18.77 0.79
N GLY A 469 9.52 19.51 0.48
CA GLY A 469 9.41 20.29 -0.74
C GLY A 469 9.60 21.78 -0.48
N ARG A 470 10.25 22.48 -1.41
CA ARG A 470 10.35 23.93 -1.40
C ARG A 470 10.20 24.50 -2.80
N HIS A 471 9.24 25.39 -2.97
CA HIS A 471 9.11 26.23 -4.16
C HIS A 471 9.99 27.48 -3.98
N PHE A 472 10.94 27.73 -4.89
CA PHE A 472 11.75 28.96 -4.90
C PHE A 472 11.02 30.07 -5.64
N THR A 473 10.38 29.69 -6.76
CA THR A 473 9.56 30.56 -7.62
C THR A 473 8.31 29.78 -8.05
N THR A 474 7.44 30.40 -8.81
CA THR A 474 6.30 29.70 -9.44
C THR A 474 6.72 28.62 -10.45
N THR A 475 7.98 28.69 -10.93
CA THR A 475 8.50 27.82 -11.99
C THR A 475 9.65 26.92 -11.54
N SER A 476 10.10 27.01 -10.28
CA SER A 476 11.22 26.21 -9.80
C SER A 476 11.07 25.80 -8.34
N GLY A 477 11.59 24.65 -8.02
CA GLY A 477 11.58 24.11 -6.67
C GLY A 477 12.56 22.97 -6.47
N THR A 478 12.59 22.47 -5.25
CA THR A 478 13.36 21.28 -4.86
C THR A 478 12.50 20.38 -4.01
N ASP A 479 12.71 19.08 -4.17
CA ASP A 479 12.13 18.03 -3.34
C ASP A 479 13.25 17.17 -2.77
N LEU A 480 13.18 16.89 -1.49
CA LEU A 480 14.05 15.97 -0.77
C LEU A 480 13.20 14.86 -0.17
N ASP A 481 13.60 13.62 -0.39
CA ASP A 481 12.97 12.45 0.19
C ASP A 481 14.03 11.64 0.93
N ALA A 482 13.70 11.19 2.13
CA ALA A 482 14.55 10.33 2.94
C ALA A 482 13.74 9.18 3.51
N TYR A 483 14.33 8.00 3.57
CA TYR A 483 13.75 6.86 4.25
C TYR A 483 14.82 6.05 4.97
N ALA A 484 14.40 5.37 6.02
CA ALA A 484 15.17 4.33 6.68
C ALA A 484 14.22 3.22 7.13
N ALA A 485 14.66 2.00 7.00
CA ALA A 485 13.85 0.86 7.36
C ALA A 485 14.70 -0.31 7.81
N TRP A 486 14.19 -1.00 8.80
CA TRP A 486 14.79 -2.19 9.36
C TRP A 486 13.73 -3.29 9.41
N PHE A 487 14.12 -4.47 9.02
CA PHE A 487 13.28 -5.67 9.03
C PHE A 487 14.06 -6.82 9.66
N ASP A 488 13.41 -7.56 10.54
CA ASP A 488 13.93 -8.74 11.18
C ASP A 488 12.91 -9.87 11.07
N SER A 489 13.31 -10.97 10.44
CA SER A 489 12.47 -12.15 10.35
C SER A 489 12.88 -13.15 11.40
N GLY A 490 11.92 -13.63 12.19
CA GLY A 490 12.13 -14.71 13.15
C GLY A 490 12.24 -16.09 12.51
N ALA A 491 12.22 -16.21 11.17
CA ALA A 491 12.37 -17.49 10.49
C ALA A 491 13.79 -18.03 10.66
N ALA A 492 13.93 -19.34 10.85
CA ALA A 492 15.23 -19.98 11.03
C ALA A 492 16.12 -19.77 9.80
N GLY A 493 17.33 -19.26 10.01
CA GLY A 493 18.30 -18.99 8.96
C GLY A 493 18.07 -17.68 8.19
N SER A 494 17.11 -16.86 8.58
CA SER A 494 16.97 -15.50 8.05
C SER A 494 17.87 -14.53 8.82
N ASN A 495 18.29 -13.47 8.12
CA ASN A 495 19.06 -12.38 8.68
C ASN A 495 18.19 -11.12 8.75
N SER A 496 18.51 -10.23 9.69
CA SER A 496 17.92 -8.89 9.66
C SER A 496 18.41 -8.10 8.44
N SER A 497 17.58 -7.19 7.96
CA SER A 497 17.93 -6.31 6.87
C SER A 497 17.69 -4.85 7.24
N PHE A 498 18.53 -3.98 6.70
CA PHE A 498 18.43 -2.53 6.83
C PHE A 498 18.55 -1.88 5.47
N ALA A 499 17.72 -0.89 5.20
CA ALA A 499 17.82 -0.07 4.01
C ALA A 499 17.58 1.39 4.36
N ALA A 500 18.39 2.28 3.80
CA ALA A 500 18.20 3.72 3.93
C ALA A 500 18.50 4.43 2.61
N GLY A 501 17.84 5.55 2.38
CA GLY A 501 18.07 6.34 1.19
C GLY A 501 17.72 7.80 1.41
N LEU A 502 18.46 8.65 0.70
CA LEU A 502 18.25 10.09 0.61
C LEU A 502 18.25 10.48 -0.86
N THR A 503 17.21 11.14 -1.33
CA THR A 503 17.13 11.69 -2.69
C THR A 503 16.84 13.17 -2.66
N GLY A 504 17.48 13.89 -3.57
CA GLY A 504 17.21 15.29 -3.81
C GLY A 504 16.97 15.57 -5.28
N ARG A 505 15.98 16.39 -5.58
CA ARG A 505 15.68 16.81 -6.93
C ARG A 505 15.48 18.32 -6.97
N TYR A 506 16.12 18.99 -7.93
CA TYR A 506 15.79 20.35 -8.34
C TYR A 506 15.11 20.30 -9.69
N TYR A 507 14.06 21.08 -9.87
CA TYR A 507 13.37 21.23 -11.14
C TYR A 507 13.14 22.68 -11.49
N ARG A 508 13.07 22.96 -12.81
CA ARG A 508 12.75 24.26 -13.36
C ARG A 508 11.87 24.11 -14.58
N ASN A 509 10.71 24.77 -14.56
CA ASN A 509 9.85 24.89 -15.72
C ASN A 509 10.38 25.99 -16.61
N ILE A 510 10.57 25.66 -17.87
CA ILE A 510 11.02 26.52 -18.96
C ILE A 510 9.95 26.49 -20.05
N PHE A 511 9.99 27.45 -20.97
CA PHE A 511 9.13 27.46 -22.11
C PHE A 511 7.63 27.46 -21.77
N ARG A 512 7.15 28.51 -21.06
CA ARG A 512 5.74 28.71 -20.68
C ARG A 512 5.17 27.54 -19.87
N ASP A 513 5.96 27.02 -18.94
CA ASP A 513 5.62 25.89 -18.05
C ASP A 513 5.35 24.54 -18.74
N ARG A 514 5.61 24.43 -20.06
CA ARG A 514 5.44 23.17 -20.79
C ARG A 514 6.63 22.25 -20.73
N LEU A 515 7.86 22.79 -20.64
CA LEU A 515 9.07 22.00 -20.56
C LEU A 515 9.67 22.14 -19.16
N GLN A 516 9.79 21.05 -18.45
CA GLN A 516 10.47 20.98 -17.16
C GLN A 516 11.81 20.29 -17.35
N ALA A 517 12.88 20.97 -16.92
CA ALA A 517 14.19 20.38 -16.75
C ALA A 517 14.40 20.01 -15.28
N GLN A 518 15.01 18.88 -15.03
CA GLN A 518 15.28 18.39 -13.68
C GLN A 518 16.67 17.78 -13.56
N ILE A 519 17.25 17.95 -12.40
CA ILE A 519 18.46 17.27 -11.95
C ILE A 519 18.19 16.67 -10.59
N GLY A 520 18.62 15.44 -10.39
CA GLY A 520 18.47 14.73 -9.13
C GLY A 520 19.75 14.01 -8.74
N ALA A 521 19.89 13.76 -7.45
CA ALA A 521 20.92 12.91 -6.89
C ALA A 521 20.33 12.06 -5.77
N GLY A 522 20.87 10.85 -5.58
CA GLY A 522 20.44 9.93 -4.53
C GLY A 522 21.61 9.16 -3.94
N LEU A 523 21.52 8.87 -2.65
CA LEU A 523 22.42 8.00 -1.91
C LEU A 523 21.60 6.92 -1.23
N TYR A 524 22.03 5.68 -1.31
CA TYR A 524 21.31 4.52 -0.80
C TYR A 524 22.29 3.54 -0.17
N THR A 525 21.85 2.89 0.90
CA THR A 525 22.55 1.76 1.48
C THR A 525 21.55 0.65 1.78
N THR A 526 21.98 -0.58 1.62
CA THR A 526 21.21 -1.79 1.92
C THR A 526 22.14 -2.81 2.54
N GLN A 527 21.73 -3.37 3.68
CA GLN A 527 22.42 -4.42 4.40
C GLN A 527 21.46 -5.57 4.64
N ALA A 528 21.85 -6.80 4.30
CA ALA A 528 21.05 -7.99 4.53
C ALA A 528 21.99 -9.20 4.71
N GLY A 529 22.18 -9.66 5.94
CA GLY A 529 23.15 -10.69 6.26
C GLY A 529 24.57 -10.27 5.89
N ASP A 530 25.24 -11.08 5.07
CA ASP A 530 26.59 -10.81 4.55
C ASP A 530 26.60 -9.87 3.32
N PHE A 531 25.42 -9.46 2.85
CA PHE A 531 25.28 -8.53 1.75
C PHE A 531 25.23 -7.10 2.26
N ASP A 532 26.23 -6.31 1.89
CA ASP A 532 26.28 -4.86 2.11
C ASP A 532 26.49 -4.16 0.77
N ALA A 533 25.71 -3.12 0.51
CA ALA A 533 25.80 -2.38 -0.73
C ALA A 533 25.40 -0.92 -0.55
N SER A 534 26.26 -0.03 -1.05
CA SER A 534 26.06 1.41 -1.03
C SER A 534 26.12 1.98 -2.44
N TYR A 535 25.15 2.82 -2.78
CA TYR A 535 24.98 3.34 -4.14
C TYR A 535 24.80 4.85 -4.14
N GLY A 536 25.38 5.48 -5.15
CA GLY A 536 25.11 6.88 -5.49
C GLY A 536 24.52 6.98 -6.88
N SER A 537 23.47 7.78 -7.06
CA SER A 537 22.85 8.00 -8.37
C SER A 537 22.74 9.48 -8.71
N ILE A 538 22.84 9.78 -10.00
CA ILE A 538 22.59 11.11 -10.58
C ILE A 538 21.60 10.94 -11.72
N LEU A 539 20.65 11.86 -11.79
CA LEU A 539 19.60 11.90 -12.80
C LEU A 539 19.58 13.26 -13.48
N PHE A 540 19.48 13.25 -14.81
CA PHE A 540 19.11 14.39 -15.62
C PHE A 540 17.84 14.05 -16.40
N GLY A 541 16.84 14.92 -16.40
CA GLY A 541 15.58 14.66 -17.06
C GLY A 541 14.97 15.89 -17.69
N LEU A 542 14.23 15.64 -18.76
CA LEU A 542 13.35 16.60 -19.43
C LEU A 542 11.95 16.02 -19.51
N ARG A 543 10.96 16.79 -19.14
CA ARG A 543 9.53 16.43 -19.21
C ARG A 543 8.80 17.51 -19.98
N TYR A 544 8.10 17.13 -21.04
CA TYR A 544 7.24 18.02 -21.82
C TYR A 544 5.77 17.70 -21.53
N THR A 545 5.03 18.70 -21.05
CA THR A 545 3.60 18.61 -20.74
C THR A 545 2.79 19.32 -21.83
N PHE A 546 1.73 18.67 -22.33
CA PHE A 546 0.90 19.14 -23.42
C PHE A 546 -0.17 20.14 -22.98
#